data_2882e0b8bc5d976be3a67f69fac14ddb
#
_entry.id   2882e0b8bc5d976be3a67f69fac14ddb
#
_cell.length_a   1.000
_cell.length_b   1.000
_cell.length_c   1.000
_cell.angle_alpha   90.00
_cell.angle_beta   90.00
_cell.angle_gamma   90.00
#
_symmetry.space_group_name_H-M   'P 1'
#
loop_
_entity.id
_entity.type
_entity.pdbx_description
1 polymer ?
#
loop_
_entity_poly.entity_id
_entity_poly.type
_entity_poly.pdbx_seq_one_letter_code
_entity_poly.pdbx_strand_id
1 'polypeptide(L)'
;DRIISARMQRRKGPGILQPFYDIGKLFSKELIAVNNVQLLLNLSYLVILVIAGALLFAGADLLMTLFILSTADMFLVMAASSDSSPYANMGASREMLQMMAYEPMTLLLAVGFYLATGSFSVSNIIQADVSAVAFMPGLLIGFMFTAAIKFRKSPFDLSTSHHAHQEMVKGITTGLSGPALAGMDI
;
A
#
# COMPACT_ATOMS: atom_id res chain seq x y z
N ASP A 1 -0.66 -14.65 6.66
CA ASP A 1 -0.56 -15.37 5.39
C ASP A 1 0.47 -16.48 5.42
N ARG A 2 1.80 -16.18 5.51
CA ARG A 2 2.90 -17.16 5.45
C ARG A 2 2.72 -18.35 6.41
N ILE A 3 2.19 -18.11 7.62
CA ILE A 3 1.94 -19.18 8.62
C ILE A 3 0.78 -20.08 8.17
N ILE A 4 -0.30 -19.48 7.66
CA ILE A 4 -1.48 -20.22 7.20
C ILE A 4 -1.12 -21.08 5.98
N SER A 5 -0.45 -20.46 4.98
CA SER A 5 0.01 -21.17 3.79
C SER A 5 0.98 -22.32 4.12
N ALA A 6 1.90 -22.11 5.07
CA ALA A 6 2.81 -23.17 5.52
C ALA A 6 2.05 -24.33 6.19
N ARG A 7 1.03 -24.03 7.02
CA ARG A 7 0.19 -25.06 7.64
C ARG A 7 -0.62 -25.86 6.60
N MET A 8 -1.18 -25.17 5.61
CA MET A 8 -1.89 -25.84 4.50
C MET A 8 -0.96 -26.76 3.69
N GLN A 9 0.31 -26.36 3.56
CA GLN A 9 1.35 -27.14 2.89
C GLN A 9 2.05 -28.16 3.81
N ARG A 10 1.56 -28.36 5.04
CA ARG A 10 2.13 -29.27 6.05
C ARG A 10 3.61 -28.95 6.37
N ARG A 11 4.02 -27.68 6.28
CA ARG A 11 5.37 -27.20 6.65
C ARG A 11 5.33 -26.39 7.95
N LYS A 12 6.45 -26.33 8.66
CA LYS A 12 6.61 -25.37 9.76
C LYS A 12 6.68 -23.97 9.20
N GLY A 13 5.72 -23.12 9.59
CA GLY A 13 5.71 -21.70 9.21
C GLY A 13 6.74 -20.88 9.98
N PRO A 14 7.07 -19.66 9.48
CA PRO A 14 7.92 -18.73 10.20
C PRO A 14 7.26 -18.28 11.52
N GLY A 15 8.06 -17.79 12.46
CA GLY A 15 7.56 -17.21 13.71
C GLY A 15 6.71 -15.95 13.46
N ILE A 16 5.84 -15.60 14.39
CA ILE A 16 4.97 -14.42 14.29
C ILE A 16 5.79 -13.13 14.19
N LEU A 17 6.95 -13.08 14.86
CA LEU A 17 7.85 -11.91 14.86
C LEU A 17 8.81 -11.86 13.65
N GLN A 18 8.71 -12.80 12.73
CA GLN A 18 9.60 -12.86 11.56
C GLN A 18 9.63 -11.57 10.73
N PRO A 19 8.49 -10.87 10.47
CA PRO A 19 8.53 -9.61 9.72
C PRO A 19 9.41 -8.55 10.39
N PHE A 20 9.40 -8.46 11.72
CA PHE A 20 10.24 -7.51 12.46
C PHE A 20 11.73 -7.85 12.36
N TYR A 21 12.07 -9.13 12.39
CA TYR A 21 13.44 -9.58 12.16
C TYR A 21 13.91 -9.31 10.73
N ASP A 22 13.03 -9.51 9.72
CA ASP A 22 13.33 -9.26 8.32
C ASP A 22 13.58 -7.75 8.08
N ILE A 23 12.74 -6.87 8.64
CA ILE A 23 12.92 -5.40 8.60
C ILE A 23 14.22 -5.00 9.31
N GLY A 24 14.48 -5.51 10.52
CA GLY A 24 15.72 -5.24 11.26
C GLY A 24 16.96 -5.65 10.48
N LYS A 25 16.90 -6.80 9.79
CA LYS A 25 17.96 -7.27 8.92
C LYS A 25 18.18 -6.38 7.69
N LEU A 26 17.12 -5.83 7.12
CA LEU A 26 17.22 -4.89 6.01
C LEU A 26 17.85 -3.57 6.44
N PHE A 27 17.52 -3.05 7.63
CA PHE A 27 18.15 -1.86 8.19
C PHE A 27 19.63 -2.04 8.52
N SER A 28 20.08 -3.26 8.82
CA SER A 28 21.50 -3.54 9.09
C SER A 28 22.36 -3.68 7.83
N LYS A 29 21.73 -3.69 6.62
CA LYS A 29 22.44 -3.76 5.35
C LYS A 29 22.89 -2.37 4.90
N GLU A 30 23.98 -2.31 4.15
CA GLU A 30 24.45 -1.08 3.53
C GLU A 30 23.45 -0.53 2.52
N LEU A 31 23.28 0.78 2.52
CA LEU A 31 22.44 1.48 1.55
C LEU A 31 23.22 1.61 0.24
N ILE A 32 22.84 0.83 -0.75
CA ILE A 32 23.36 0.96 -2.10
C ILE A 32 22.35 1.78 -2.90
N ALA A 33 22.59 3.08 -3.03
CA ALA A 33 21.76 3.96 -3.84
C ALA A 33 22.29 3.96 -5.28
N VAL A 34 21.56 3.33 -6.18
CA VAL A 34 21.87 3.39 -7.62
C VAL A 34 21.53 4.78 -8.18
N ASN A 35 20.46 5.40 -7.66
CA ASN A 35 19.99 6.72 -8.07
C ASN A 35 19.52 7.53 -6.86
N ASN A 36 20.12 8.71 -6.64
CA ASN A 36 19.74 9.61 -5.55
C ASN A 36 18.30 10.10 -5.66
N VAL A 37 17.79 10.27 -6.88
CA VAL A 37 16.39 10.68 -7.13
C VAL A 37 15.43 9.62 -6.66
N GLN A 38 15.70 8.36 -6.95
CA GLN A 38 14.89 7.23 -6.49
C GLN A 38 14.83 7.17 -4.95
N LEU A 39 15.98 7.39 -4.30
CA LEU A 39 16.05 7.39 -2.83
C LEU A 39 15.24 8.55 -2.23
N LEU A 40 15.35 9.75 -2.81
CA LEU A 40 14.58 10.92 -2.37
C LEU A 40 13.07 10.67 -2.52
N LEU A 41 12.63 10.14 -3.66
CA LEU A 41 11.21 9.85 -3.91
C LEU A 41 10.68 8.77 -2.98
N ASN A 42 11.47 7.73 -2.70
CA ASN A 42 11.10 6.70 -1.75
C ASN A 42 10.99 7.22 -0.30
N LEU A 43 11.91 8.11 0.10
CA LEU A 43 11.83 8.78 1.39
C LEU A 43 10.58 9.68 1.48
N SER A 44 10.28 10.42 0.42
CA SER A 44 9.07 11.25 0.33
C SER A 44 7.79 10.40 0.45
N TYR A 45 7.74 9.25 -0.23
CA TYR A 45 6.67 8.27 -0.08
C TYR A 45 6.45 7.89 1.39
N LEU A 46 7.51 7.48 2.08
CA LEU A 46 7.43 7.05 3.47
C LEU A 46 6.97 8.17 4.41
N VAL A 47 7.50 9.39 4.24
CA VAL A 47 7.11 10.55 5.05
C VAL A 47 5.63 10.88 4.85
N ILE A 48 5.17 10.92 3.59
CA ILE A 48 3.76 11.24 3.29
C ILE A 48 2.84 10.13 3.81
N LEU A 49 3.24 8.86 3.72
CA LEU A 49 2.50 7.73 4.27
C LEU A 49 2.31 7.83 5.79
N VAL A 50 3.39 8.19 6.51
CA VAL A 50 3.34 8.41 7.96
C VAL A 50 2.43 9.59 8.32
N ILE A 51 2.50 10.69 7.56
CA ILE A 51 1.60 11.86 7.74
C ILE A 51 0.15 11.45 7.51
N ALA A 52 -0.16 10.71 6.44
CA ALA A 52 -1.51 10.23 6.16
C ALA A 52 -2.05 9.36 7.32
N GLY A 53 -1.24 8.44 7.83
CA GLY A 53 -1.59 7.62 8.98
C GLY A 53 -1.84 8.45 10.25
N ALA A 54 -0.97 9.41 10.54
CA ALA A 54 -1.12 10.31 11.69
C ALA A 54 -2.41 11.13 11.60
N LEU A 55 -2.76 11.66 10.43
CA LEU A 55 -3.99 12.40 10.21
C LEU A 55 -5.23 11.52 10.41
N LEU A 56 -5.20 10.30 9.94
CA LEU A 56 -6.30 9.33 10.13
C LEU A 56 -6.54 9.08 11.63
N PHE A 57 -5.49 8.77 12.37
CA PHE A 57 -5.60 8.52 13.82
C PHE A 57 -5.88 9.78 14.66
N ALA A 58 -5.51 10.95 14.16
CA ALA A 58 -5.89 12.23 14.77
C ALA A 58 -7.37 12.58 14.58
N GLY A 59 -8.12 11.79 13.80
CA GLY A 59 -9.55 12.06 13.56
C GLY A 59 -9.81 13.16 12.54
N ALA A 60 -8.84 13.44 11.66
CA ALA A 60 -8.93 14.47 10.63
C ALA A 60 -9.97 14.11 9.55
N ASP A 61 -10.03 14.92 8.52
CA ASP A 61 -10.92 14.72 7.39
C ASP A 61 -10.53 13.49 6.57
N LEU A 62 -11.47 12.55 6.42
CA LEU A 62 -11.27 11.27 5.70
C LEU A 62 -10.91 11.52 4.23
N LEU A 63 -11.60 12.46 3.57
CA LEU A 63 -11.36 12.75 2.16
C LEU A 63 -9.94 13.31 1.95
N MET A 64 -9.53 14.26 2.80
CA MET A 64 -8.17 14.81 2.79
C MET A 64 -7.11 13.71 3.02
N THR A 65 -7.35 12.83 3.97
CA THR A 65 -6.43 11.71 4.28
C THR A 65 -6.28 10.76 3.11
N LEU A 66 -7.38 10.45 2.40
CA LEU A 66 -7.34 9.60 1.20
C LEU A 66 -6.55 10.26 0.06
N PHE A 67 -6.70 11.56 -0.17
CA PHE A 67 -5.89 12.28 -1.17
C PHE A 67 -4.40 12.30 -0.84
N ILE A 68 -4.04 12.47 0.43
CA ILE A 68 -2.64 12.40 0.86
C ILE A 68 -2.10 10.99 0.64
N LEU A 69 -2.89 9.95 0.92
CA LEU A 69 -2.51 8.56 0.69
C LEU A 69 -2.31 8.27 -0.81
N SER A 70 -3.21 8.74 -1.68
CA SER A 70 -3.03 8.62 -3.14
C SER A 70 -1.78 9.34 -3.63
N THR A 71 -1.47 10.52 -3.04
CA THR A 71 -0.24 11.23 -3.34
C THR A 71 0.99 10.41 -2.94
N ALA A 72 0.98 9.72 -1.80
CA ALA A 72 2.06 8.81 -1.42
C ALA A 72 2.26 7.71 -2.48
N ASP A 73 1.18 7.05 -2.91
CA ASP A 73 1.25 6.00 -3.92
C ASP A 73 1.85 6.53 -5.26
N MET A 74 1.55 7.80 -5.64
CA MET A 74 2.18 8.45 -6.80
C MET A 74 3.69 8.62 -6.65
N PHE A 75 4.18 9.00 -5.48
CA PHE A 75 5.63 9.09 -5.22
C PHE A 75 6.31 7.72 -5.35
N LEU A 76 5.63 6.66 -4.94
CA LEU A 76 6.12 5.29 -5.11
C LEU A 76 6.27 4.91 -6.59
N VAL A 77 5.26 5.20 -7.42
CA VAL A 77 5.29 4.96 -8.87
C VAL A 77 6.41 5.77 -9.52
N MET A 78 6.58 7.03 -9.12
CA MET A 78 7.66 7.89 -9.63
C MET A 78 9.05 7.37 -9.22
N ALA A 79 9.20 6.87 -7.99
CA ALA A 79 10.45 6.25 -7.52
C ALA A 79 10.82 5.03 -8.36
N ALA A 80 9.85 4.16 -8.66
CA ALA A 80 10.06 3.01 -9.51
C ALA A 80 10.37 3.39 -10.97
N SER A 81 9.70 4.43 -11.50
CA SER A 81 9.93 4.92 -12.86
C SER A 81 11.27 5.63 -13.04
N SER A 82 11.88 6.13 -11.96
CA SER A 82 13.19 6.77 -12.00
C SER A 82 14.36 5.79 -12.12
N ASP A 83 14.11 4.49 -11.97
CA ASP A 83 15.10 3.45 -12.17
C ASP A 83 15.30 3.19 -13.67
N SER A 84 16.54 2.89 -14.07
CA SER A 84 16.89 2.51 -15.44
C SER A 84 16.48 1.07 -15.80
N SER A 85 15.96 0.30 -14.84
CA SER A 85 15.53 -1.08 -15.06
C SER A 85 14.20 -1.15 -15.83
N PRO A 86 14.14 -1.89 -16.96
CA PRO A 86 12.89 -2.09 -17.68
C PRO A 86 11.82 -2.80 -16.82
N TYR A 87 12.21 -3.66 -15.89
CA TYR A 87 11.29 -4.34 -14.98
C TYR A 87 10.66 -3.39 -13.96
N ALA A 88 11.41 -2.40 -13.45
CA ALA A 88 10.90 -1.37 -12.57
C ALA A 88 9.87 -0.49 -13.28
N ASN A 89 10.14 -0.08 -14.52
CA ASN A 89 9.21 0.70 -15.35
C ASN A 89 7.93 -0.07 -15.69
N MET A 90 8.02 -1.35 -16.00
CA MET A 90 6.84 -2.22 -16.19
C MET A 90 6.03 -2.34 -14.89
N GLY A 91 6.70 -2.52 -13.75
CA GLY A 91 6.07 -2.54 -12.44
C GLY A 91 5.35 -1.23 -12.12
N ALA A 92 6.01 -0.10 -12.37
CA ALA A 92 5.43 1.23 -12.19
C ALA A 92 4.18 1.45 -13.04
N SER A 93 4.20 1.04 -14.32
CA SER A 93 3.05 1.14 -15.20
C SER A 93 1.88 0.28 -14.72
N ARG A 94 2.14 -0.92 -14.24
CA ARG A 94 1.11 -1.82 -13.69
C ARG A 94 0.54 -1.28 -12.38
N GLU A 95 1.36 -0.72 -11.50
CA GLU A 95 0.90 -0.07 -10.26
C GLU A 95 0.01 1.12 -10.58
N MET A 96 0.39 1.95 -11.55
CA MET A 96 -0.40 3.09 -12.00
C MET A 96 -1.78 2.66 -12.51
N LEU A 97 -1.87 1.59 -13.29
CA LEU A 97 -3.15 1.04 -13.73
C LEU A 97 -4.01 0.55 -12.56
N GLN A 98 -3.40 -0.09 -11.58
CA GLN A 98 -4.10 -0.52 -10.36
C GLN A 98 -4.62 0.68 -9.55
N MET A 99 -3.81 1.75 -9.41
CA MET A 99 -4.24 2.99 -8.77
C MET A 99 -5.47 3.59 -9.46
N MET A 100 -5.45 3.72 -10.77
CA MET A 100 -6.59 4.23 -11.55
C MET A 100 -7.84 3.36 -11.37
N ALA A 101 -7.69 2.08 -11.10
CA ALA A 101 -8.81 1.17 -10.88
C ALA A 101 -9.44 1.31 -9.48
N TYR A 102 -8.66 1.52 -8.43
CA TYR A 102 -9.20 1.56 -7.07
C TYR A 102 -9.47 2.98 -6.53
N GLU A 103 -8.84 4.04 -7.07
CA GLU A 103 -9.05 5.41 -6.60
C GLU A 103 -10.51 5.86 -6.66
N PRO A 104 -11.28 5.65 -7.74
CA PRO A 104 -12.69 6.03 -7.77
C PRO A 104 -13.50 5.35 -6.67
N MET A 105 -13.17 4.09 -6.33
CA MET A 105 -13.86 3.37 -5.27
C MET A 105 -13.52 3.92 -3.88
N THR A 106 -12.28 4.34 -3.63
CA THR A 106 -11.90 4.98 -2.36
C THR A 106 -12.61 6.31 -2.17
N LEU A 107 -12.78 7.09 -3.24
CA LEU A 107 -13.56 8.34 -3.19
C LEU A 107 -15.04 8.07 -2.93
N LEU A 108 -15.65 7.08 -3.60
CA LEU A 108 -17.03 6.67 -3.35
C LEU A 108 -17.23 6.21 -1.90
N LEU A 109 -16.23 5.56 -1.31
CA LEU A 109 -16.25 5.15 0.08
C LEU A 109 -16.30 6.37 1.02
N ALA A 110 -15.49 7.40 0.78
CA ALA A 110 -15.52 8.64 1.56
C ALA A 110 -16.88 9.36 1.44
N VAL A 111 -17.43 9.44 0.22
CA VAL A 111 -18.76 10.02 -0.03
C VAL A 111 -19.85 9.19 0.67
N GLY A 112 -19.73 7.87 0.65
CA GLY A 112 -20.66 6.98 1.34
C GLY A 112 -20.67 7.18 2.86
N PHE A 113 -19.49 7.34 3.47
CA PHE A 113 -19.40 7.72 4.89
C PHE A 113 -20.05 9.07 5.16
N TYR A 114 -19.83 10.05 4.31
CA TYR A 114 -20.49 11.35 4.42
C TYR A 114 -22.01 11.25 4.32
N LEU A 115 -22.55 10.48 3.39
CA LEU A 115 -23.98 10.27 3.24
C LEU A 115 -24.62 9.58 4.46
N ALA A 116 -23.86 8.69 5.12
CA ALA A 116 -24.33 7.98 6.30
C ALA A 116 -24.28 8.83 7.58
N THR A 117 -23.23 9.66 7.73
CA THR A 117 -22.92 10.35 8.99
C THR A 117 -23.05 11.88 8.92
N GLY A 118 -23.14 12.45 7.72
CA GLY A 118 -23.20 13.91 7.49
C GLY A 118 -21.86 14.64 7.69
N SER A 119 -20.74 13.91 7.91
CA SER A 119 -19.43 14.51 8.15
C SER A 119 -18.31 13.71 7.49
N PHE A 120 -17.27 14.41 7.02
CA PHE A 120 -16.02 13.78 6.57
C PHE A 120 -15.01 13.56 7.70
N SER A 121 -15.20 14.18 8.88
CA SER A 121 -14.29 14.00 9.99
C SER A 121 -14.37 12.59 10.56
N VAL A 122 -13.21 11.92 10.63
CA VAL A 122 -13.09 10.55 11.16
C VAL A 122 -13.58 10.48 12.61
N SER A 123 -13.32 11.51 13.43
CA SER A 123 -13.80 11.56 14.81
C SER A 123 -15.33 11.57 14.91
N ASN A 124 -16.01 12.30 14.04
CA ASN A 124 -17.48 12.34 13.99
C ASN A 124 -18.06 11.03 13.44
N ILE A 125 -17.38 10.43 12.45
CA ILE A 125 -17.79 9.14 11.87
C ILE A 125 -17.76 8.03 12.94
N ILE A 126 -16.72 8.02 13.78
CA ILE A 126 -16.58 7.02 14.87
C ILE A 126 -17.64 7.21 15.97
N GLN A 127 -18.05 8.46 16.23
CA GLN A 127 -19.05 8.79 17.25
C GLN A 127 -20.49 8.69 16.75
N ALA A 128 -20.69 8.46 15.45
CA ALA A 128 -22.01 8.36 14.86
C ALA A 128 -22.73 7.07 15.31
N ASP A 129 -23.99 7.21 15.74
CA ASP A 129 -24.83 6.09 16.15
C ASP A 129 -25.23 5.17 14.97
N VAL A 130 -25.01 5.61 13.73
CA VAL A 130 -25.37 4.90 12.52
C VAL A 130 -24.16 4.14 11.97
N SER A 131 -24.29 2.83 11.82
CA SER A 131 -23.29 2.01 11.13
C SER A 131 -23.35 2.26 9.62
N ALA A 132 -22.31 2.85 9.04
CA ALA A 132 -22.20 3.04 7.57
C ALA A 132 -22.31 1.72 6.80
N VAL A 133 -21.85 0.62 7.38
CA VAL A 133 -21.96 -0.74 6.80
C VAL A 133 -23.42 -1.20 6.69
N ALA A 134 -24.23 -0.90 7.70
CA ALA A 134 -25.65 -1.24 7.68
C ALA A 134 -26.43 -0.37 6.69
N PHE A 135 -26.02 0.89 6.53
CA PHE A 135 -26.65 1.85 5.62
C PHE A 135 -26.34 1.54 4.15
N MET A 136 -25.09 1.17 3.85
CA MET A 136 -24.63 0.87 2.48
C MET A 136 -23.72 -0.38 2.46
N PRO A 137 -24.28 -1.61 2.49
CA PRO A 137 -23.47 -2.83 2.49
C PRO A 137 -22.58 -2.99 1.24
N GLY A 138 -22.96 -2.39 0.11
CA GLY A 138 -22.15 -2.37 -1.11
C GLY A 138 -20.81 -1.66 -0.93
N LEU A 139 -20.72 -0.65 -0.06
CA LEU A 139 -19.45 0.02 0.26
C LEU A 139 -18.47 -0.91 0.97
N LEU A 140 -18.96 -1.82 1.83
CA LEU A 140 -18.10 -2.79 2.48
C LEU A 140 -17.47 -3.74 1.45
N ILE A 141 -18.26 -4.21 0.49
CA ILE A 141 -17.76 -5.10 -0.59
C ILE A 141 -16.70 -4.37 -1.41
N GLY A 142 -16.97 -3.12 -1.80
CA GLY A 142 -16.01 -2.28 -2.52
C GLY A 142 -14.74 -2.00 -1.72
N PHE A 143 -14.86 -1.73 -0.41
CA PHE A 143 -13.71 -1.57 0.48
C PHE A 143 -12.87 -2.85 0.57
N MET A 144 -13.49 -4.01 0.73
CA MET A 144 -12.78 -5.28 0.76
C MET A 144 -12.03 -5.56 -0.54
N PHE A 145 -12.66 -5.23 -1.67
CA PHE A 145 -12.00 -5.36 -2.98
C PHE A 145 -10.81 -4.41 -3.13
N THR A 146 -10.98 -3.13 -2.78
CA THR A 146 -9.90 -2.13 -2.79
C THR A 146 -8.76 -2.52 -1.86
N ALA A 147 -9.09 -3.02 -0.66
CA ALA A 147 -8.10 -3.51 0.29
C ALA A 147 -7.31 -4.70 -0.27
N ALA A 148 -7.97 -5.64 -0.96
CA ALA A 148 -7.30 -6.77 -1.60
C ALA A 148 -6.27 -6.31 -2.65
N ILE A 149 -6.59 -5.29 -3.44
CA ILE A 149 -5.67 -4.69 -4.42
C ILE A 149 -4.50 -4.00 -3.70
N LYS A 150 -4.78 -3.16 -2.71
CA LYS A 150 -3.74 -2.42 -1.96
C LYS A 150 -2.79 -3.33 -1.18
N PHE A 151 -3.26 -4.46 -0.69
CA PHE A 151 -2.40 -5.46 -0.06
C PHE A 151 -1.52 -6.26 -1.05
N ARG A 152 -1.65 -5.98 -2.35
CA ARG A 152 -0.86 -6.64 -3.41
C ARG A 152 -0.81 -8.16 -3.25
N LYS A 153 -1.98 -8.75 -2.94
CA LYS A 153 -2.11 -10.20 -2.82
C LYS A 153 -2.55 -10.80 -4.15
N SER A 154 -2.07 -12.01 -4.42
CA SER A 154 -2.49 -12.74 -5.61
C SER A 154 -4.03 -12.80 -5.68
N PRO A 155 -4.67 -12.43 -6.78
CA PRO A 155 -4.15 -12.16 -8.13
C PRO A 155 -3.73 -10.71 -8.43
N PHE A 156 -3.69 -9.80 -7.43
CA PHE A 156 -3.42 -8.37 -7.60
C PHE A 156 -1.96 -7.97 -7.32
N ASP A 157 -1.04 -8.91 -7.29
CA ASP A 157 0.42 -8.68 -7.10
C ASP A 157 1.15 -8.34 -8.41
N LEU A 158 0.46 -7.71 -9.36
CA LEU A 158 0.94 -7.47 -10.72
C LEU A 158 2.19 -6.59 -10.79
N SER A 159 2.35 -5.66 -9.87
CA SER A 159 3.46 -4.69 -9.86
C SER A 159 4.73 -5.20 -9.16
N THR A 160 4.58 -6.20 -8.28
CA THR A 160 5.68 -6.75 -7.46
C THR A 160 5.91 -8.25 -7.68
N SER A 161 5.25 -8.84 -8.67
CA SER A 161 5.28 -10.27 -8.90
C SER A 161 6.69 -10.79 -9.20
N HIS A 162 7.01 -11.91 -8.63
CA HIS A 162 8.23 -12.69 -8.88
C HIS A 162 7.93 -14.10 -9.39
N HIS A 163 6.71 -14.32 -9.88
CA HIS A 163 6.33 -15.58 -10.51
C HIS A 163 6.68 -15.58 -12.00
N ALA A 164 7.26 -16.66 -12.48
CA ALA A 164 7.72 -16.80 -13.86
C ALA A 164 6.61 -16.58 -14.91
N HIS A 165 5.35 -16.91 -14.59
CA HIS A 165 4.22 -16.71 -15.51
C HIS A 165 3.80 -15.23 -15.68
N GLN A 166 4.28 -14.33 -14.83
CA GLN A 166 4.05 -12.88 -14.94
C GLN A 166 5.26 -12.15 -15.52
N GLU A 167 6.34 -12.88 -15.82
CA GLU A 167 7.57 -12.40 -16.47
C GLU A 167 8.21 -11.17 -15.79
N MET A 168 8.02 -11.02 -14.47
CA MET A 168 8.59 -9.93 -13.71
C MET A 168 9.44 -10.43 -12.55
N VAL A 169 10.58 -9.77 -12.35
CA VAL A 169 11.49 -10.01 -11.24
C VAL A 169 11.44 -8.77 -10.33
N LYS A 170 10.75 -8.86 -9.19
CA LYS A 170 10.59 -7.82 -8.18
C LYS A 170 9.90 -6.50 -8.61
N GLY A 171 9.61 -6.27 -9.88
CA GLY A 171 8.89 -5.08 -10.35
C GLY A 171 9.38 -3.76 -9.74
N ILE A 172 8.48 -3.04 -9.06
CA ILE A 172 8.75 -1.71 -8.47
C ILE A 172 9.86 -1.70 -7.42
N THR A 173 10.23 -2.84 -6.84
CA THR A 173 11.27 -2.94 -5.81
C THR A 173 12.64 -3.32 -6.36
N THR A 174 12.79 -3.44 -7.69
CA THR A 174 14.01 -3.97 -8.32
C THR A 174 15.26 -3.15 -8.01
N GLY A 175 15.16 -1.82 -8.06
CA GLY A 175 16.28 -0.91 -7.82
C GLY A 175 16.53 -0.58 -6.33
N LEU A 176 15.73 -1.10 -5.41
CA LEU A 176 15.82 -0.76 -3.99
C LEU A 176 16.59 -1.81 -3.21
N SER A 177 17.48 -1.35 -2.31
CA SER A 177 18.29 -2.21 -1.45
C SER A 177 18.36 -1.68 -0.01
N GLY A 178 18.65 -2.59 0.94
CA GLY A 178 18.88 -2.24 2.35
C GLY A 178 17.74 -1.44 2.98
N PRO A 179 18.05 -0.29 3.64
CA PRO A 179 17.05 0.53 4.32
C PRO A 179 15.95 1.09 3.42
N ALA A 180 16.26 1.38 2.15
CA ALA A 180 15.27 1.87 1.19
C ALA A 180 14.18 0.82 0.90
N LEU A 181 14.57 -0.44 0.78
CA LEU A 181 13.63 -1.56 0.63
C LEU A 181 12.83 -1.79 1.92
N ALA A 182 13.46 -1.66 3.09
CA ALA A 182 12.78 -1.79 4.37
C ALA A 182 11.64 -0.78 4.53
N GLY A 183 11.83 0.46 4.04
CA GLY A 183 10.78 1.49 4.05
C GLY A 183 9.56 1.16 3.19
N MET A 184 9.69 0.29 2.20
CA MET A 184 8.55 -0.19 1.39
C MET A 184 7.86 -1.42 1.97
N ASP A 185 8.56 -2.22 2.76
CA ASP A 185 8.03 -3.45 3.36
C ASP A 185 7.28 -3.19 4.69
N ILE A 186 7.34 -1.94 5.21
CA ILE A 186 6.59 -1.48 6.37
C ILE A 186 5.14 -1.19 5.99
#